data_0925ecc6e418ede4fa7317ded89d7894
#
_entry.id   0925ecc6e418ede4fa7317ded89d7894
#
_cell.length_a   1.000
_cell.length_b   1.000
_cell.length_c   1.000
_cell.angle_alpha   90.00
_cell.angle_beta   90.00
_cell.angle_gamma   90.00
#
_symmetry.space_group_name_H-M   'P 1'
#
loop_
_entity.id
_entity.type
_entity.pdbx_description
1 polymer ?
#
loop_
_entity_poly.entity_id
_entity_poly.type
_entity_poly.pdbx_seq_one_letter_code
_entity_poly.pdbx_strand_id
1 'polypeptide(L)'
;MNNQDISIGKLSRLKIWITDNHLSDDQWSNTKKFIIIKITTEDGIEGWGEAFSINLREKGIAIIIKELFREISNIPNLSIKSFYNKISLLSDGHRGLDFSSATSAIEIALWDISGKLKNLPLNSLLTKSPKPNVPIYATCWSDLKKDTNDYLRQIEKFYGEKYGGIKIYPMLDNVSISIQFVEKVREIVGDELPLMLDLAVPKDLDKTKSFLKEVSSFNPYWIEEPVDGENISLLTEIKNAFNMKVVTGEKQSGLVHFRELIHRNAVDIFNPDISGMGGLIDIITISNEASNNGISISPHCWNSMSVSASAMLHVCSSISNSEKAEIFPDYINFSKKFCELPFDIVDNKAHINNSAGLGIVIHEDILSRLSIYSLDEKSND
;
A
#
# COMPACT_ATOMS: atom_id res chain seq x y z
N MET A 1 20.62 -8.46 -4.90
CA MET A 1 20.33 -8.12 -3.49
C MET A 1 20.94 -9.17 -2.56
N ASN A 2 22.13 -8.87 -1.99
CA ASN A 2 22.83 -9.85 -1.13
C ASN A 2 22.20 -10.08 0.25
N ASN A 3 21.18 -9.27 0.63
CA ASN A 3 20.59 -9.34 1.96
C ASN A 3 19.38 -10.28 2.07
N GLN A 4 18.92 -10.88 0.97
CA GLN A 4 17.85 -11.89 0.98
C GLN A 4 18.27 -13.23 1.59
N ASP A 5 19.58 -13.47 1.72
CA ASP A 5 20.17 -14.67 2.29
C ASP A 5 20.50 -14.54 3.80
N ILE A 6 20.07 -13.44 4.47
CA ILE A 6 20.22 -13.28 5.91
C ILE A 6 19.45 -14.41 6.61
N SER A 7 20.16 -15.23 7.39
CA SER A 7 19.52 -16.27 8.19
C SER A 7 18.74 -15.63 9.35
N ILE A 8 17.45 -15.93 9.39
CA ILE A 8 16.52 -15.48 10.43
C ILE A 8 16.43 -16.53 11.55
N GLY A 9 16.84 -17.78 11.27
CA GLY A 9 16.66 -18.89 12.18
C GLY A 9 15.26 -19.52 12.06
N LYS A 10 14.86 -20.29 13.05
CA LYS A 10 13.52 -20.86 13.15
C LYS A 10 12.53 -19.86 13.77
N LEU A 11 11.27 -20.01 13.42
CA LEU A 11 10.19 -19.21 13.98
C LEU A 11 9.52 -19.99 15.14
N SER A 12 9.23 -19.32 16.24
CA SER A 12 8.63 -19.93 17.43
C SER A 12 7.16 -19.57 17.62
N ARG A 13 6.71 -18.41 17.15
CA ARG A 13 5.36 -17.93 17.43
C ARG A 13 4.87 -16.97 16.36
N LEU A 14 3.58 -17.05 16.05
CA LEU A 14 2.82 -16.11 15.25
C LEU A 14 1.66 -15.58 16.09
N LYS A 15 1.48 -14.27 16.12
CA LYS A 15 0.25 -13.64 16.59
C LYS A 15 -0.38 -12.84 15.47
N ILE A 16 -1.71 -12.87 15.40
CA ILE A 16 -2.52 -12.13 14.41
C ILE A 16 -3.58 -11.34 15.16
N TRP A 17 -3.77 -10.09 14.78
CA TRP A 17 -4.86 -9.24 15.23
C TRP A 17 -5.64 -8.71 14.03
N ILE A 18 -6.97 -8.71 14.14
CA ILE A 18 -7.83 -8.01 13.21
C ILE A 18 -8.47 -6.87 13.99
N THR A 19 -8.08 -5.64 13.68
CA THR A 19 -8.61 -4.44 14.34
C THR A 19 -9.88 -3.98 13.64
N ASP A 20 -10.79 -3.40 14.40
CA ASP A 20 -11.90 -2.62 13.87
C ASP A 20 -11.55 -1.13 13.94
N ASN A 21 -11.63 -0.43 12.83
CA ASN A 21 -11.44 1.01 12.83
C ASN A 21 -12.80 1.69 12.97
N HIS A 22 -13.23 2.05 14.10
CA HIS A 22 -14.41 2.89 14.32
C HIS A 22 -14.18 4.36 13.90
N LEU A 23 -13.60 4.60 12.70
CA LEU A 23 -13.08 5.92 12.35
C LEU A 23 -14.13 6.88 11.85
N SER A 24 -15.25 6.42 11.34
CA SER A 24 -16.33 7.28 10.85
C SER A 24 -17.66 6.54 10.72
N ASP A 25 -18.75 7.29 10.64
CA ASP A 25 -20.09 6.80 10.26
C ASP A 25 -20.20 6.51 8.75
N ASP A 26 -19.12 6.66 7.98
CA ASP A 26 -19.07 6.31 6.58
C ASP A 26 -19.08 4.79 6.43
N GLN A 27 -20.08 4.27 5.71
CA GLN A 27 -20.28 2.84 5.50
C GLN A 27 -19.06 2.17 4.85
N TRP A 28 -18.27 2.92 4.12
CA TRP A 28 -17.10 2.41 3.42
C TRP A 28 -15.88 2.24 4.34
N SER A 29 -15.59 3.20 5.18
CA SER A 29 -14.50 3.15 6.15
C SER A 29 -14.85 2.31 7.39
N ASN A 30 -16.12 2.28 7.80
CA ASN A 30 -16.61 1.46 8.92
C ASN A 30 -16.49 -0.05 8.68
N THR A 31 -16.33 -0.48 7.44
CA THR A 31 -16.21 -1.90 7.10
C THR A 31 -14.77 -2.39 7.03
N LYS A 32 -13.79 -1.51 7.18
CA LYS A 32 -12.38 -1.86 7.04
C LYS A 32 -11.77 -2.32 8.33
N LYS A 33 -11.12 -3.46 8.23
CA LYS A 33 -10.43 -4.12 9.30
C LYS A 33 -8.99 -4.36 8.88
N PHE A 34 -8.07 -4.06 9.77
CA PHE A 34 -6.65 -4.20 9.49
C PHE A 34 -6.12 -5.50 10.10
N ILE A 35 -5.36 -6.24 9.32
CA ILE A 35 -4.73 -7.51 9.75
C ILE A 35 -3.27 -7.22 10.06
N ILE A 36 -2.95 -7.17 11.34
CA ILE A 36 -1.58 -6.96 11.83
C ILE A 36 -1.06 -8.27 12.38
N ILE A 37 0.18 -8.62 12.05
CA ILE A 37 0.82 -9.83 12.55
C ILE A 37 2.13 -9.52 13.27
N LYS A 38 2.47 -10.41 14.18
CA LYS A 38 3.79 -10.46 14.83
C LYS A 38 4.35 -11.88 14.71
N ILE A 39 5.55 -11.99 14.17
CA ILE A 39 6.31 -13.24 14.12
C ILE A 39 7.48 -13.13 15.11
N THR A 40 7.69 -14.17 15.90
CA THR A 40 8.80 -14.26 16.87
C THR A 40 9.69 -15.43 16.46
N THR A 41 11.01 -15.24 16.48
CA THR A 41 12.01 -16.29 16.27
C THR A 41 12.24 -17.10 17.56
N GLU A 42 12.93 -18.25 17.47
CA GLU A 42 13.36 -19.00 18.66
C GLU A 42 14.28 -18.17 19.58
N ASP A 43 15.08 -17.29 19.02
CA ASP A 43 15.96 -16.36 19.75
C ASP A 43 15.23 -15.14 20.33
N GLY A 44 13.90 -15.05 20.17
CA GLY A 44 13.05 -14.00 20.73
C GLY A 44 13.02 -12.69 19.93
N ILE A 45 13.55 -12.65 18.70
CA ILE A 45 13.47 -11.47 17.85
C ILE A 45 12.09 -11.40 17.24
N GLU A 46 11.46 -10.24 17.34
CA GLU A 46 10.09 -10.00 16.85
C GLU A 46 10.07 -9.15 15.58
N GLY A 47 9.25 -9.55 14.60
CA GLY A 47 8.98 -8.78 13.40
C GLY A 47 7.49 -8.55 13.21
N TRP A 48 7.13 -7.36 12.71
CA TRP A 48 5.77 -6.96 12.46
C TRP A 48 5.45 -6.97 10.97
N GLY A 49 4.24 -7.39 10.63
CA GLY A 49 3.71 -7.40 9.27
C GLY A 49 2.26 -6.95 9.22
N GLU A 50 1.79 -6.62 8.04
CA GLU A 50 0.40 -6.22 7.81
C GLU A 50 -0.07 -6.77 6.47
N ALA A 51 -1.31 -7.31 6.44
CA ALA A 51 -1.93 -7.84 5.23
C ALA A 51 -3.03 -6.90 4.74
N PHE A 52 -3.06 -6.65 3.44
CA PHE A 52 -4.21 -6.03 2.77
C PHE A 52 -5.44 -6.94 2.89
N SER A 53 -6.62 -6.36 3.05
CA SER A 53 -7.86 -7.13 3.02
C SER A 53 -8.99 -6.34 2.38
N ILE A 54 -9.93 -7.08 1.80
CA ILE A 54 -11.25 -6.59 1.41
C ILE A 54 -12.24 -7.08 2.45
N ASN A 55 -13.27 -6.30 2.71
CA ASN A 55 -14.30 -6.61 3.69
C ASN A 55 -14.81 -8.06 3.58
N LEU A 56 -15.00 -8.71 4.71
CA LEU A 56 -15.40 -10.11 4.92
C LEU A 56 -14.32 -11.16 4.65
N ARG A 57 -13.13 -10.80 4.19
CA ARG A 57 -12.05 -11.75 3.88
C ARG A 57 -10.99 -11.86 4.98
N GLU A 58 -11.01 -10.96 5.96
CA GLU A 58 -9.95 -10.79 6.94
C GLU A 58 -9.63 -12.07 7.71
N LYS A 59 -10.67 -12.79 8.16
CA LYS A 59 -10.47 -14.07 8.87
C LYS A 59 -9.93 -15.17 7.94
N GLY A 60 -10.36 -15.18 6.68
CA GLY A 60 -9.81 -16.10 5.68
C GLY A 60 -8.31 -15.89 5.46
N ILE A 61 -7.90 -14.63 5.29
CA ILE A 61 -6.49 -14.25 5.16
C ILE A 61 -5.70 -14.61 6.43
N ALA A 62 -6.25 -14.38 7.62
CA ALA A 62 -5.62 -14.75 8.88
C ALA A 62 -5.35 -16.27 8.97
N ILE A 63 -6.27 -17.10 8.47
CA ILE A 63 -6.07 -18.56 8.42
C ILE A 63 -5.00 -18.92 7.39
N ILE A 64 -4.97 -18.29 6.22
CA ILE A 64 -3.90 -18.51 5.23
C ILE A 64 -2.54 -18.15 5.85
N ILE A 65 -2.42 -17.01 6.51
CA ILE A 65 -1.19 -16.61 7.22
C ILE A 65 -0.76 -17.68 8.22
N LYS A 66 -1.68 -18.22 9.01
CA LYS A 66 -1.40 -19.28 9.97
C LYS A 66 -0.88 -20.55 9.30
N GLU A 67 -1.52 -21.00 8.24
CA GLU A 67 -1.08 -22.21 7.53
C GLU A 67 0.28 -22.02 6.85
N LEU A 68 0.52 -20.84 6.24
CA LEU A 68 1.84 -20.50 5.69
C LEU A 68 2.91 -20.45 6.78
N PHE A 69 2.60 -19.90 7.97
CA PHE A 69 3.53 -19.90 9.10
C PHE A 69 3.93 -21.32 9.51
N ARG A 70 2.99 -22.26 9.58
CA ARG A 70 3.27 -23.68 9.90
C ARG A 70 4.22 -24.33 8.89
N GLU A 71 4.06 -23.97 7.62
CA GLU A 71 4.90 -24.49 6.53
C GLU A 71 6.34 -23.97 6.54
N ILE A 72 6.56 -22.80 7.14
CA ILE A 72 7.88 -22.16 7.15
C ILE A 72 8.57 -22.15 8.51
N SER A 73 7.84 -22.34 9.61
CA SER A 73 8.38 -22.18 10.98
C SER A 73 9.55 -23.10 11.27
N ASN A 74 9.54 -24.30 10.72
CA ASN A 74 10.56 -25.32 10.95
C ASN A 74 11.67 -25.33 9.89
N ILE A 75 11.71 -24.35 8.96
CA ILE A 75 12.80 -24.28 7.98
C ILE A 75 14.08 -23.85 8.72
N PRO A 76 15.12 -24.72 8.77
CA PRO A 76 16.39 -24.34 9.35
C PRO A 76 17.01 -23.20 8.54
N ASN A 77 17.54 -22.17 9.24
CA ASN A 77 18.13 -21.01 8.59
C ASN A 77 17.17 -20.31 7.60
N LEU A 78 15.90 -20.15 7.98
CA LEU A 78 14.93 -19.40 7.18
C LEU A 78 15.54 -18.07 6.76
N SER A 79 15.34 -17.69 5.52
CA SER A 79 15.74 -16.41 4.94
C SER A 79 14.64 -15.90 4.02
N ILE A 80 14.68 -14.63 3.64
CA ILE A 80 13.74 -14.07 2.68
C ILE A 80 13.71 -14.89 1.37
N LYS A 81 14.89 -15.30 0.88
CA LYS A 81 15.01 -16.09 -0.33
C LYS A 81 14.40 -17.48 -0.18
N SER A 82 14.68 -18.18 0.92
CA SER A 82 14.10 -19.52 1.15
C SER A 82 12.59 -19.45 1.39
N PHE A 83 12.09 -18.39 2.05
CA PHE A 83 10.68 -18.09 2.15
C PHE A 83 10.04 -17.90 0.77
N TYR A 84 10.59 -17.02 -0.07
CA TYR A 84 10.08 -16.77 -1.41
C TYR A 84 10.00 -18.04 -2.27
N ASN A 85 11.04 -18.88 -2.21
CA ASN A 85 11.07 -20.16 -2.90
C ASN A 85 9.96 -21.11 -2.39
N LYS A 86 9.77 -21.19 -1.06
CA LYS A 86 8.71 -22.03 -0.46
C LYS A 86 7.32 -21.55 -0.87
N ILE A 87 7.07 -20.24 -0.83
CA ILE A 87 5.79 -19.64 -1.25
C ILE A 87 5.52 -19.88 -2.74
N SER A 88 6.54 -19.78 -3.59
CA SER A 88 6.40 -20.07 -5.01
C SER A 88 5.94 -21.52 -5.26
N LEU A 89 6.47 -22.48 -4.49
CA LEU A 89 6.04 -23.88 -4.58
C LEU A 89 4.61 -24.08 -4.05
N LEU A 90 4.28 -23.46 -2.90
CA LEU A 90 2.95 -23.60 -2.28
C LEU A 90 1.85 -22.96 -3.11
N SER A 91 2.15 -21.89 -3.83
CA SER A 91 1.16 -21.22 -4.68
C SER A 91 0.79 -22.01 -5.93
N ASP A 92 1.67 -22.88 -6.39
CA ASP A 92 1.51 -23.66 -7.64
C ASP A 92 0.99 -22.81 -8.82
N GLY A 93 1.46 -21.55 -8.90
CA GLY A 93 1.02 -20.58 -9.90
C GLY A 93 -0.33 -19.88 -9.62
N HIS A 94 -1.04 -20.25 -8.55
CA HIS A 94 -2.36 -19.73 -8.17
C HIS A 94 -2.26 -18.76 -6.99
N ARG A 95 -1.71 -17.55 -7.20
CA ARG A 95 -1.50 -16.63 -6.09
C ARG A 95 -2.77 -15.84 -5.74
N GLY A 96 -3.53 -15.28 -6.45
CA GLY A 96 -4.68 -14.45 -6.09
C GLY A 96 -4.43 -13.46 -4.93
N LEU A 97 -5.35 -12.51 -4.74
CA LEU A 97 -5.16 -11.42 -3.78
C LEU A 97 -5.00 -11.91 -2.33
N ASP A 98 -5.86 -12.79 -1.85
CA ASP A 98 -5.88 -13.20 -0.43
C ASP A 98 -4.59 -13.96 -0.04
N PHE A 99 -4.10 -14.83 -0.92
CA PHE A 99 -2.83 -15.53 -0.73
C PHE A 99 -1.64 -14.56 -0.79
N SER A 100 -1.65 -13.63 -1.74
CA SER A 100 -0.61 -12.62 -1.88
C SER A 100 -0.57 -11.67 -0.69
N SER A 101 -1.73 -11.28 -0.15
CA SER A 101 -1.82 -10.47 1.07
C SER A 101 -1.23 -11.18 2.29
N ALA A 102 -1.56 -12.47 2.45
CA ALA A 102 -0.98 -13.29 3.51
C ALA A 102 0.55 -13.42 3.37
N THR A 103 1.03 -13.61 2.15
CA THR A 103 2.45 -13.67 1.84
C THR A 103 3.16 -12.35 2.14
N SER A 104 2.56 -11.21 1.73
CA SER A 104 3.09 -9.88 1.99
C SER A 104 3.27 -9.63 3.50
N ALA A 105 2.26 -9.96 4.31
CA ALA A 105 2.35 -9.77 5.76
C ALA A 105 3.52 -10.53 6.38
N ILE A 106 3.69 -11.80 5.99
CA ILE A 106 4.80 -12.63 6.49
C ILE A 106 6.14 -12.06 6.00
N GLU A 107 6.27 -11.74 4.71
CA GLU A 107 7.53 -11.22 4.16
C GLU A 107 7.93 -9.90 4.83
N ILE A 108 6.99 -8.96 5.05
CA ILE A 108 7.24 -7.70 5.76
C ILE A 108 7.79 -8.00 7.17
N ALA A 109 7.18 -8.93 7.91
CA ALA A 109 7.65 -9.31 9.25
C ALA A 109 9.06 -9.93 9.21
N LEU A 110 9.36 -10.77 8.22
CA LEU A 110 10.69 -11.36 8.06
C LEU A 110 11.76 -10.32 7.68
N TRP A 111 11.40 -9.30 6.89
CA TRP A 111 12.28 -8.16 6.62
C TRP A 111 12.53 -7.31 7.86
N ASP A 112 11.52 -7.11 8.71
CA ASP A 112 11.68 -6.40 9.98
C ASP A 112 12.65 -7.15 10.91
N ILE A 113 12.50 -8.48 11.04
CA ILE A 113 13.45 -9.33 11.76
C ILE A 113 14.87 -9.21 11.16
N SER A 114 15.00 -9.29 9.85
CA SER A 114 16.29 -9.20 9.16
C SER A 114 17.00 -7.88 9.45
N GLY A 115 16.26 -6.77 9.48
CA GLY A 115 16.78 -5.46 9.83
C GLY A 115 17.23 -5.39 11.29
N LYS A 116 16.47 -5.94 12.22
CA LYS A 116 16.80 -6.02 13.65
C LYS A 116 18.03 -6.88 13.88
N LEU A 117 18.15 -8.03 13.21
CA LEU A 117 19.34 -8.88 13.26
C LEU A 117 20.62 -8.18 12.80
N LYS A 118 20.50 -7.30 11.80
CA LYS A 118 21.63 -6.54 11.27
C LYS A 118 21.83 -5.18 11.93
N ASN A 119 20.92 -4.80 12.81
CA ASN A 119 20.86 -3.45 13.41
C ASN A 119 20.88 -2.36 12.33
N LEU A 120 20.09 -2.56 11.27
CA LEU A 120 19.97 -1.66 10.12
C LEU A 120 18.48 -1.39 9.82
N PRO A 121 18.11 -0.17 9.39
CA PRO A 121 16.78 0.10 8.88
C PRO A 121 16.54 -0.67 7.57
N LEU A 122 15.28 -1.01 7.31
CA LEU A 122 14.90 -1.84 6.15
C LEU A 122 15.41 -1.28 4.82
N ASN A 123 15.31 0.03 4.58
CA ASN A 123 15.80 0.63 3.34
C ASN A 123 17.30 0.41 3.10
N SER A 124 18.11 0.35 4.18
CA SER A 124 19.55 0.06 4.08
C SER A 124 19.84 -1.41 3.75
N LEU A 125 18.89 -2.33 4.00
CA LEU A 125 18.98 -3.70 3.51
C LEU A 125 18.60 -3.79 2.03
N LEU A 126 17.69 -2.95 1.56
CA LEU A 126 17.18 -2.97 0.20
C LEU A 126 18.12 -2.27 -0.80
N THR A 127 18.82 -1.23 -0.38
CA THR A 127 19.77 -0.49 -1.22
C THR A 127 20.97 0.04 -0.42
N LYS A 128 22.10 0.29 -1.12
CA LYS A 128 23.28 0.91 -0.51
C LYS A 128 23.15 2.43 -0.34
N SER A 129 22.21 3.06 -1.03
CA SER A 129 22.03 4.50 -1.06
C SER A 129 20.54 4.86 -0.95
N PRO A 130 19.91 4.65 0.20
CA PRO A 130 18.51 5.02 0.38
C PRO A 130 18.35 6.54 0.32
N LYS A 131 17.23 6.99 -0.27
CA LYS A 131 16.85 8.41 -0.25
C LYS A 131 16.52 8.81 1.20
N PRO A 132 16.98 9.97 1.67
CA PRO A 132 16.81 10.37 3.07
C PRO A 132 15.34 10.71 3.42
N ASN A 133 14.52 11.00 2.43
CA ASN A 133 13.11 11.30 2.57
C ASN A 133 12.33 10.86 1.33
N VAL A 134 11.02 10.71 1.49
CA VAL A 134 10.09 10.24 0.45
C VAL A 134 9.01 11.30 0.24
N PRO A 135 8.83 11.82 -0.99
CA PRO A 135 7.68 12.67 -1.31
C PRO A 135 6.37 11.91 -1.06
N ILE A 136 5.38 12.61 -0.50
CA ILE A 136 4.10 12.00 -0.15
C ILE A 136 2.92 12.82 -0.66
N TYR A 137 1.76 12.19 -0.76
CA TYR A 137 0.47 12.86 -0.95
C TYR A 137 -0.57 12.32 0.02
N ALA A 138 -1.61 13.10 0.29
CA ALA A 138 -2.73 12.69 1.12
C ALA A 138 -3.88 12.18 0.28
N THR A 139 -4.44 11.03 0.63
CA THR A 139 -5.71 10.56 0.10
C THR A 139 -6.85 11.07 0.96
N CYS A 140 -7.77 11.78 0.33
CA CYS A 140 -9.01 12.27 0.90
C CYS A 140 -10.14 11.35 0.44
N TRP A 141 -10.96 10.93 1.39
CA TRP A 141 -12.10 10.07 1.10
C TRP A 141 -13.35 10.59 1.77
N SER A 142 -14.40 10.77 1.00
CA SER A 142 -15.77 10.97 1.51
C SER A 142 -16.78 10.53 0.46
N ASP A 143 -17.98 10.16 0.88
CA ASP A 143 -19.10 9.92 -0.01
C ASP A 143 -19.73 11.26 -0.41
N LEU A 144 -19.49 11.71 -1.64
CA LEU A 144 -20.07 12.94 -2.20
C LEU A 144 -21.61 13.02 -2.09
N LYS A 145 -22.28 11.88 -1.97
CA LYS A 145 -23.74 11.80 -1.80
C LYS A 145 -24.17 12.19 -0.39
N LYS A 146 -23.28 12.10 0.60
CA LYS A 146 -23.59 12.41 1.99
C LYS A 146 -23.38 13.89 2.31
N ASP A 147 -22.19 14.42 2.10
CA ASP A 147 -21.90 15.84 2.30
C ASP A 147 -20.63 16.28 1.56
N THR A 148 -20.84 16.97 0.44
CA THR A 148 -19.73 17.57 -0.32
C THR A 148 -18.94 18.60 0.50
N ASN A 149 -19.58 19.32 1.43
CA ASN A 149 -18.88 20.33 2.22
C ASN A 149 -17.95 19.70 3.26
N ASP A 150 -18.33 18.55 3.85
CA ASP A 150 -17.44 17.81 4.75
C ASP A 150 -16.20 17.32 4.00
N TYR A 151 -16.38 16.88 2.77
CA TYR A 151 -15.27 16.46 1.93
C TYR A 151 -14.34 17.63 1.59
N LEU A 152 -14.89 18.79 1.21
CA LEU A 152 -14.10 19.99 0.98
C LEU A 152 -13.35 20.45 2.24
N ARG A 153 -13.97 20.40 3.42
CA ARG A 153 -13.29 20.70 4.70
C ARG A 153 -12.12 19.74 4.99
N GLN A 154 -12.27 18.44 4.67
CA GLN A 154 -11.18 17.48 4.80
C GLN A 154 -10.01 17.83 3.86
N ILE A 155 -10.32 18.23 2.62
CA ILE A 155 -9.32 18.66 1.62
C ILE A 155 -8.59 19.92 2.10
N GLU A 156 -9.33 20.93 2.58
CA GLU A 156 -8.75 22.15 3.16
C GLU A 156 -7.80 21.86 4.33
N LYS A 157 -8.22 20.96 5.23
CA LYS A 157 -7.39 20.49 6.35
C LYS A 157 -6.07 19.89 5.87
N PHE A 158 -6.11 18.92 4.96
CA PHE A 158 -4.90 18.24 4.49
C PHE A 158 -4.03 19.15 3.62
N TYR A 159 -4.63 20.09 2.88
CA TYR A 159 -3.89 21.13 2.20
C TYR A 159 -3.12 22.02 3.21
N GLY A 160 -3.76 22.40 4.31
CA GLY A 160 -3.11 23.14 5.40
C GLY A 160 -2.00 22.35 6.12
N GLU A 161 -2.08 21.04 6.15
CA GLU A 161 -1.05 20.12 6.70
C GLU A 161 0.15 19.93 5.75
N LYS A 162 0.14 20.59 4.58
CA LYS A 162 1.25 20.64 3.61
C LYS A 162 1.70 19.29 3.06
N TYR A 163 0.77 18.44 2.68
CA TYR A 163 1.09 17.27 1.86
C TYR A 163 1.53 17.70 0.45
N GLY A 164 2.41 16.93 -0.19
CA GLY A 164 2.95 17.20 -1.52
C GLY A 164 2.00 16.89 -2.69
N GLY A 165 0.74 16.69 -2.42
CA GLY A 165 -0.36 16.43 -3.34
C GLY A 165 -1.60 15.98 -2.60
N ILE A 166 -2.73 15.99 -3.27
CA ILE A 166 -4.02 15.51 -2.76
C ILE A 166 -4.66 14.60 -3.78
N LYS A 167 -5.07 13.39 -3.35
CA LYS A 167 -5.88 12.46 -4.15
C LYS A 167 -7.32 12.51 -3.68
N ILE A 168 -8.24 12.61 -4.64
CA ILE A 168 -9.69 12.64 -4.41
C ILE A 168 -10.41 11.61 -5.28
N TYR A 169 -11.61 11.25 -4.85
CA TYR A 169 -12.54 10.36 -5.55
C TYR A 169 -13.74 11.19 -6.07
N PRO A 170 -13.77 11.56 -7.36
CA PRO A 170 -14.83 12.41 -7.90
C PRO A 170 -16.18 11.71 -8.11
N MET A 171 -16.28 10.40 -7.99
CA MET A 171 -17.50 9.57 -8.04
C MET A 171 -18.42 9.85 -9.24
N LEU A 172 -18.24 9.12 -10.35
CA LEU A 172 -18.85 9.42 -11.67
C LEU A 172 -20.35 9.07 -11.86
N ASP A 173 -21.12 8.90 -10.81
CA ASP A 173 -22.59 8.69 -10.93
C ASP A 173 -23.25 9.87 -11.68
N ASN A 174 -22.80 11.10 -11.40
CA ASN A 174 -23.21 12.31 -12.09
C ASN A 174 -21.97 13.11 -12.54
N VAL A 175 -21.67 13.05 -13.83
CA VAL A 175 -20.48 13.67 -14.41
C VAL A 175 -20.41 15.17 -14.15
N SER A 176 -21.53 15.91 -14.28
CA SER A 176 -21.54 17.37 -14.06
C SER A 176 -21.22 17.74 -12.60
N ILE A 177 -21.77 17.00 -11.64
CA ILE A 177 -21.46 17.21 -10.22
C ILE A 177 -20.00 16.88 -9.94
N SER A 178 -19.48 15.80 -10.53
CA SER A 178 -18.09 15.40 -10.38
C SER A 178 -17.12 16.45 -10.94
N ILE A 179 -17.43 17.04 -12.09
CA ILE A 179 -16.63 18.13 -12.67
C ILE A 179 -16.64 19.36 -11.78
N GLN A 180 -17.81 19.80 -11.30
CA GLN A 180 -17.94 20.93 -10.37
C GLN A 180 -17.19 20.69 -9.05
N PHE A 181 -17.16 19.44 -8.60
CA PHE A 181 -16.40 19.08 -7.41
C PHE A 181 -14.89 19.21 -7.65
N VAL A 182 -14.36 18.71 -8.78
CA VAL A 182 -12.94 18.87 -9.14
C VAL A 182 -12.57 20.35 -9.28
N GLU A 183 -13.44 21.17 -9.88
CA GLU A 183 -13.26 22.61 -10.01
C GLU A 183 -13.11 23.27 -8.62
N LYS A 184 -14.05 23.01 -7.69
CA LYS A 184 -13.99 23.53 -6.31
C LYS A 184 -12.72 23.08 -5.57
N VAL A 185 -12.32 21.83 -5.76
CA VAL A 185 -11.06 21.35 -5.15
C VAL A 185 -9.87 22.12 -5.72
N ARG A 186 -9.84 22.36 -7.02
CA ARG A 186 -8.77 23.12 -7.67
C ARG A 186 -8.74 24.57 -7.17
N GLU A 187 -9.91 25.20 -6.93
CA GLU A 187 -10.00 26.54 -6.30
C GLU A 187 -9.37 26.57 -4.89
N ILE A 188 -9.53 25.49 -4.11
CA ILE A 188 -8.97 25.39 -2.75
C ILE A 188 -7.45 25.19 -2.79
N VAL A 189 -6.97 24.23 -3.62
CA VAL A 189 -5.57 23.80 -3.57
C VAL A 189 -4.66 24.60 -4.51
N GLY A 190 -5.23 25.43 -5.40
CA GLY A 190 -4.49 26.19 -6.42
C GLY A 190 -3.97 25.30 -7.56
N ASP A 191 -3.35 25.90 -8.56
CA ASP A 191 -2.92 25.21 -9.79
C ASP A 191 -1.63 24.41 -9.61
N GLU A 192 -0.78 24.78 -8.67
CA GLU A 192 0.56 24.22 -8.49
C GLU A 192 0.56 22.89 -7.69
N LEU A 193 -0.44 22.69 -6.82
CA LEU A 193 -0.47 21.45 -6.03
C LEU A 193 -0.88 20.27 -6.92
N PRO A 194 -0.12 19.16 -6.94
CA PRO A 194 -0.50 17.93 -7.59
C PRO A 194 -1.88 17.43 -7.10
N LEU A 195 -2.87 17.45 -7.98
CA LEU A 195 -4.23 16.92 -7.74
C LEU A 195 -4.38 15.60 -8.48
N MET A 196 -4.60 14.52 -7.76
CA MET A 196 -4.78 13.19 -8.27
C MET A 196 -6.26 12.83 -8.26
N LEU A 197 -6.75 12.23 -9.36
CA LEU A 197 -8.13 11.80 -9.48
C LEU A 197 -8.19 10.28 -9.56
N ASP A 198 -8.78 9.66 -8.53
CA ASP A 198 -9.02 8.23 -8.49
C ASP A 198 -10.47 7.94 -8.88
N LEU A 199 -10.67 7.23 -9.96
CA LEU A 199 -12.00 6.93 -10.50
C LEU A 199 -12.54 5.59 -9.98
N ALA A 200 -11.76 4.82 -9.26
CA ALA A 200 -12.14 3.55 -8.62
C ALA A 200 -12.85 2.57 -9.56
N VAL A 201 -12.45 2.50 -10.82
CA VAL A 201 -13.04 1.66 -11.89
C VAL A 201 -14.51 1.99 -12.15
N PRO A 202 -14.80 3.09 -12.89
CA PRO A 202 -16.17 3.44 -13.28
C PRO A 202 -16.81 2.35 -14.14
N LYS A 203 -18.10 2.14 -13.96
CA LYS A 203 -18.86 1.14 -14.72
C LYS A 203 -19.26 1.60 -16.13
N ASP A 204 -19.21 2.91 -16.40
CA ASP A 204 -19.69 3.54 -17.62
C ASP A 204 -18.53 4.25 -18.35
N LEU A 205 -18.06 3.62 -19.41
CA LEU A 205 -16.92 4.12 -20.19
C LEU A 205 -17.19 5.47 -20.86
N ASP A 206 -18.42 5.72 -21.34
CA ASP A 206 -18.76 6.97 -22.01
C ASP A 206 -18.78 8.13 -21.02
N LYS A 207 -19.31 7.91 -19.81
CA LYS A 207 -19.21 8.87 -18.71
C LYS A 207 -17.76 9.12 -18.32
N THR A 208 -16.94 8.08 -18.24
CA THR A 208 -15.50 8.21 -17.95
C THR A 208 -14.83 9.09 -18.99
N LYS A 209 -15.00 8.81 -20.28
CA LYS A 209 -14.41 9.61 -21.36
C LYS A 209 -14.90 11.05 -21.35
N SER A 210 -16.22 11.27 -21.15
CA SER A 210 -16.79 12.60 -21.03
C SER A 210 -16.18 13.38 -19.85
N PHE A 211 -16.07 12.75 -18.68
CA PHE A 211 -15.44 13.33 -17.51
C PHE A 211 -13.96 13.68 -17.76
N LEU A 212 -13.16 12.75 -18.29
CA LEU A 212 -11.74 12.96 -18.58
C LEU A 212 -11.52 14.14 -19.54
N LYS A 213 -12.37 14.30 -20.55
CA LYS A 213 -12.29 15.41 -21.48
C LYS A 213 -12.45 16.76 -20.78
N GLU A 214 -13.41 16.90 -19.90
CA GLU A 214 -13.69 18.16 -19.21
C GLU A 214 -12.65 18.46 -18.11
N VAL A 215 -12.28 17.44 -17.30
CA VAL A 215 -11.33 17.65 -16.19
C VAL A 215 -9.90 17.87 -16.66
N SER A 216 -9.57 17.58 -17.91
CA SER A 216 -8.24 17.87 -18.46
C SER A 216 -7.85 19.35 -18.33
N SER A 217 -8.84 20.27 -18.36
CA SER A 217 -8.62 21.71 -18.17
C SER A 217 -8.17 22.08 -16.76
N PHE A 218 -8.41 21.24 -15.76
CA PHE A 218 -7.98 21.43 -14.38
C PHE A 218 -6.58 20.87 -14.11
N ASN A 219 -5.88 20.37 -15.13
CA ASN A 219 -4.51 19.86 -15.06
C ASN A 219 -4.30 18.84 -13.92
N PRO A 220 -5.04 17.71 -13.90
CA PRO A 220 -4.81 16.67 -12.89
C PRO A 220 -3.41 16.07 -13.06
N TYR A 221 -2.77 15.76 -11.95
CA TYR A 221 -1.42 15.20 -11.95
C TYR A 221 -1.41 13.77 -12.50
N TRP A 222 -2.45 12.97 -12.18
CA TRP A 222 -2.75 11.69 -12.80
C TRP A 222 -4.24 11.33 -12.69
N ILE A 223 -4.61 10.33 -13.49
CA ILE A 223 -5.90 9.63 -13.41
C ILE A 223 -5.62 8.18 -12.99
N GLU A 224 -6.23 7.75 -11.88
CA GLU A 224 -6.07 6.44 -11.30
C GLU A 224 -7.32 5.59 -11.55
N GLU A 225 -7.12 4.31 -11.89
CA GLU A 225 -8.17 3.33 -12.15
C GLU A 225 -9.29 3.84 -13.07
N PRO A 226 -8.99 4.47 -14.24
CA PRO A 226 -10.03 5.02 -15.13
C PRO A 226 -10.90 3.93 -15.76
N VAL A 227 -10.39 2.70 -15.81
CA VAL A 227 -11.06 1.47 -16.23
C VAL A 227 -10.47 0.32 -15.43
N ASP A 228 -11.07 -0.87 -15.52
CA ASP A 228 -10.53 -2.05 -14.88
C ASP A 228 -9.08 -2.32 -15.34
N GLY A 229 -8.17 -2.46 -14.39
CA GLY A 229 -6.75 -2.71 -14.64
C GLY A 229 -6.49 -3.99 -15.44
N GLU A 230 -7.40 -4.96 -15.42
CA GLU A 230 -7.33 -6.16 -16.25
C GLU A 230 -7.64 -5.86 -17.74
N ASN A 231 -8.30 -4.75 -18.04
CA ASN A 231 -8.59 -4.34 -19.42
C ASN A 231 -7.47 -3.48 -20.00
N ILE A 232 -6.33 -4.10 -20.29
CA ILE A 232 -5.12 -3.43 -20.78
C ILE A 232 -5.37 -2.67 -22.09
N SER A 233 -6.24 -3.17 -22.94
CA SER A 233 -6.57 -2.49 -24.22
C SER A 233 -7.26 -1.16 -23.98
N LEU A 234 -8.22 -1.09 -23.05
CA LEU A 234 -8.89 0.15 -22.68
C LEU A 234 -7.96 1.12 -21.93
N LEU A 235 -7.09 0.62 -21.06
CA LEU A 235 -6.06 1.45 -20.41
C LEU A 235 -5.18 2.12 -21.48
N THR A 236 -4.70 1.36 -22.47
CA THR A 236 -3.88 1.87 -23.57
C THR A 236 -4.66 2.91 -24.40
N GLU A 237 -5.94 2.67 -24.66
CA GLU A 237 -6.82 3.63 -25.37
C GLU A 237 -6.94 4.94 -24.58
N ILE A 238 -7.25 4.88 -23.28
CA ILE A 238 -7.39 6.07 -22.43
C ILE A 238 -6.07 6.84 -22.37
N LYS A 239 -4.95 6.16 -22.14
CA LYS A 239 -3.63 6.77 -22.10
C LYS A 239 -3.30 7.53 -23.40
N ASN A 240 -3.63 6.94 -24.55
CA ASN A 240 -3.38 7.56 -25.86
C ASN A 240 -4.36 8.68 -26.21
N ALA A 241 -5.58 8.62 -25.67
CA ALA A 241 -6.63 9.60 -25.99
C ALA A 241 -6.52 10.89 -25.17
N PHE A 242 -5.95 10.83 -23.98
CA PHE A 242 -5.89 11.94 -23.05
C PHE A 242 -4.44 12.24 -22.66
N ASN A 243 -4.08 13.53 -22.64
CA ASN A 243 -2.72 13.97 -22.22
C ASN A 243 -2.62 14.06 -20.69
N MET A 244 -2.88 12.92 -20.02
CA MET A 244 -2.82 12.78 -18.55
C MET A 244 -2.13 11.47 -18.22
N LYS A 245 -1.35 11.44 -17.12
CA LYS A 245 -0.74 10.20 -16.64
C LYS A 245 -1.81 9.22 -16.18
N VAL A 246 -1.70 7.98 -16.58
CA VAL A 246 -2.59 6.89 -16.17
C VAL A 246 -1.92 6.02 -15.13
N VAL A 247 -2.64 5.72 -14.04
CA VAL A 247 -2.18 4.92 -12.91
C VAL A 247 -3.08 3.71 -12.73
N THR A 248 -2.49 2.54 -12.52
CA THR A 248 -3.18 1.30 -12.10
C THR A 248 -2.20 0.35 -11.43
N GLY A 249 -2.71 -0.64 -10.70
CA GLY A 249 -1.91 -1.71 -10.11
C GLY A 249 -2.30 -2.13 -8.69
N GLU A 250 -3.15 -1.37 -7.99
CA GLU A 250 -3.55 -1.63 -6.61
C GLU A 250 -4.30 -2.97 -6.42
N LYS A 251 -4.99 -3.41 -7.48
CA LYS A 251 -5.79 -4.66 -7.47
C LYS A 251 -5.01 -5.86 -7.97
N GLN A 252 -3.79 -5.65 -8.42
CA GLN A 252 -2.98 -6.68 -9.05
C GLN A 252 -2.06 -7.36 -8.04
N SER A 253 -1.83 -8.65 -8.23
CA SER A 253 -0.91 -9.44 -7.42
C SER A 253 0.06 -10.23 -8.30
N GLY A 254 1.32 -10.37 -7.85
CA GLY A 254 2.39 -11.00 -8.61
C GLY A 254 2.86 -10.17 -9.81
N LEU A 255 3.79 -10.70 -10.60
CA LEU A 255 4.54 -9.93 -11.61
C LEU A 255 3.92 -9.98 -13.03
N VAL A 256 3.14 -11.02 -13.33
CA VAL A 256 2.74 -11.33 -14.73
C VAL A 256 1.94 -10.20 -15.35
N HIS A 257 0.95 -9.69 -14.61
CA HIS A 257 0.08 -8.63 -15.11
C HIS A 257 0.83 -7.31 -15.33
N PHE A 258 1.70 -6.93 -14.39
CA PHE A 258 2.52 -5.71 -14.52
C PHE A 258 3.45 -5.79 -15.74
N ARG A 259 4.01 -6.97 -16.05
CA ARG A 259 4.83 -7.17 -17.26
C ARG A 259 4.04 -6.97 -18.54
N GLU A 260 2.78 -7.41 -18.57
CA GLU A 260 1.91 -7.19 -19.74
C GLU A 260 1.56 -5.69 -19.88
N LEU A 261 1.30 -4.97 -18.77
CA LEU A 261 1.11 -3.52 -18.79
C LEU A 261 2.35 -2.78 -19.32
N ILE A 262 3.56 -3.22 -18.93
CA ILE A 262 4.82 -2.69 -19.48
C ILE A 262 4.90 -2.95 -20.99
N HIS A 263 4.68 -4.20 -21.41
CA HIS A 263 4.78 -4.60 -22.81
C HIS A 263 3.85 -3.79 -23.72
N ARG A 264 2.65 -3.48 -23.22
CA ARG A 264 1.64 -2.67 -23.95
C ARG A 264 1.82 -1.16 -23.78
N ASN A 265 2.76 -0.72 -22.94
CA ASN A 265 2.90 0.70 -22.59
C ASN A 265 1.56 1.32 -22.12
N ALA A 266 0.82 0.57 -21.32
CA ALA A 266 -0.58 0.87 -21.00
C ALA A 266 -0.75 1.93 -19.91
N VAL A 267 0.30 2.23 -19.12
CA VAL A 267 0.26 3.17 -17.99
C VAL A 267 1.55 3.98 -17.88
N ASP A 268 1.53 5.00 -17.03
CA ASP A 268 2.69 5.85 -16.73
C ASP A 268 3.24 5.58 -15.32
N ILE A 269 2.37 5.12 -14.43
CA ILE A 269 2.70 4.88 -13.03
C ILE A 269 2.02 3.56 -12.58
N PHE A 270 2.76 2.72 -11.87
CA PHE A 270 2.18 1.61 -11.13
C PHE A 270 1.94 2.00 -9.67
N ASN A 271 0.79 1.58 -9.12
CA ASN A 271 0.45 1.76 -7.72
C ASN A 271 0.22 0.41 -6.99
N PRO A 272 1.21 -0.52 -6.97
CA PRO A 272 1.04 -1.78 -6.25
C PRO A 272 0.83 -1.54 -4.77
N ASP A 273 -0.05 -2.32 -4.13
CA ASP A 273 -0.20 -2.30 -2.68
C ASP A 273 0.89 -3.15 -2.01
N ILE A 274 1.63 -2.55 -1.05
CA ILE A 274 2.74 -3.20 -0.35
C ILE A 274 2.29 -4.45 0.41
N SER A 275 1.10 -4.42 0.97
CA SER A 275 0.52 -5.51 1.76
C SER A 275 -0.36 -6.47 0.96
N GLY A 276 -0.55 -6.20 -0.35
CA GLY A 276 -1.44 -6.97 -1.24
C GLY A 276 -0.76 -7.67 -2.42
N MET A 277 0.38 -7.17 -2.89
CA MET A 277 0.99 -7.64 -4.14
C MET A 277 1.67 -9.02 -4.03
N GLY A 278 2.11 -9.43 -2.84
CA GLY A 278 2.82 -10.71 -2.64
C GLY A 278 4.19 -10.57 -1.96
N GLY A 279 4.59 -9.33 -1.62
CA GLY A 279 5.79 -9.02 -0.86
C GLY A 279 6.66 -7.93 -1.49
N LEU A 280 7.64 -7.46 -0.74
CA LEU A 280 8.55 -6.38 -1.14
C LEU A 280 9.45 -6.78 -2.30
N ILE A 281 9.82 -8.07 -2.40
CA ILE A 281 10.64 -8.57 -3.51
C ILE A 281 9.93 -8.39 -4.85
N ASP A 282 8.64 -8.71 -4.91
CA ASP A 282 7.85 -8.55 -6.14
C ASP A 282 7.78 -7.08 -6.54
N ILE A 283 7.56 -6.17 -5.57
CA ILE A 283 7.52 -4.73 -5.84
C ILE A 283 8.87 -4.18 -6.32
N ILE A 284 9.97 -4.58 -5.70
CA ILE A 284 11.31 -4.14 -6.12
C ILE A 284 11.65 -4.72 -7.50
N THR A 285 11.24 -5.95 -7.78
CA THR A 285 11.45 -6.58 -9.07
C THR A 285 10.71 -5.81 -10.16
N ILE A 286 9.42 -5.55 -9.97
CA ILE A 286 8.63 -4.82 -10.96
C ILE A 286 9.08 -3.36 -11.08
N SER A 287 9.53 -2.73 -9.98
CA SER A 287 10.10 -1.38 -10.01
C SER A 287 11.31 -1.29 -10.96
N ASN A 288 12.22 -2.25 -10.90
CA ASN A 288 13.38 -2.29 -11.79
C ASN A 288 12.96 -2.49 -13.25
N GLU A 289 12.01 -3.38 -13.53
CA GLU A 289 11.48 -3.61 -14.87
C GLU A 289 10.74 -2.37 -15.41
N ALA A 290 9.92 -1.72 -14.58
CA ALA A 290 9.19 -0.49 -14.89
C ALA A 290 10.13 0.69 -15.18
N SER A 291 11.19 0.85 -14.36
CA SER A 291 12.18 1.92 -14.53
C SER A 291 12.85 1.89 -15.90
N ASN A 292 13.16 0.68 -16.42
CA ASN A 292 13.75 0.51 -17.75
C ASN A 292 12.79 0.91 -18.89
N ASN A 293 11.50 1.08 -18.59
CA ASN A 293 10.45 1.45 -19.54
C ASN A 293 9.84 2.83 -19.26
N GLY A 294 10.48 3.64 -18.40
CA GLY A 294 10.01 5.00 -18.08
C GLY A 294 8.76 5.04 -17.20
N ILE A 295 8.37 3.93 -16.56
CA ILE A 295 7.22 3.84 -15.68
C ILE A 295 7.67 4.06 -14.24
N SER A 296 6.98 4.94 -13.51
CA SER A 296 7.21 5.22 -12.10
C SER A 296 6.42 4.29 -11.18
N ILE A 297 6.80 4.27 -9.89
CA ILE A 297 6.09 3.54 -8.84
C ILE A 297 5.57 4.53 -7.80
N SER A 298 4.28 4.47 -7.52
CA SER A 298 3.59 5.23 -6.46
C SER A 298 2.73 4.26 -5.66
N PRO A 299 3.27 3.59 -4.63
CA PRO A 299 2.55 2.51 -3.99
C PRO A 299 1.24 2.96 -3.34
N HIS A 300 0.22 2.15 -3.49
CA HIS A 300 -1.08 2.28 -2.88
C HIS A 300 -1.03 1.97 -1.37
N CYS A 301 -1.83 2.69 -0.59
CA CYS A 301 -1.89 2.56 0.87
C CYS A 301 -3.33 2.63 1.42
N TRP A 302 -4.28 1.96 0.76
CA TRP A 302 -5.63 1.82 1.28
C TRP A 302 -5.77 0.49 2.02
N ASN A 303 -6.45 0.45 3.16
CA ASN A 303 -6.45 -0.71 4.07
C ASN A 303 -5.06 -1.08 4.59
N SER A 304 -4.15 -0.14 4.59
CA SER A 304 -2.82 -0.27 5.14
C SER A 304 -2.60 0.84 6.15
N MET A 305 -1.99 0.49 7.29
CA MET A 305 -1.75 1.46 8.35
C MET A 305 -0.25 1.61 8.62
N SER A 306 0.07 1.55 9.88
CA SER A 306 1.39 1.79 10.44
C SER A 306 2.48 0.91 9.88
N VAL A 307 2.27 -0.42 9.86
CA VAL A 307 3.29 -1.40 9.45
C VAL A 307 3.51 -1.33 7.96
N SER A 308 2.44 -1.38 7.17
CA SER A 308 2.52 -1.29 5.71
C SER A 308 2.98 0.08 5.25
N ALA A 309 2.51 1.17 5.88
CA ALA A 309 2.98 2.52 5.57
C ALA A 309 4.49 2.67 5.83
N SER A 310 5.00 2.10 6.93
CA SER A 310 6.44 2.06 7.19
C SER A 310 7.19 1.28 6.11
N ALA A 311 6.75 0.06 5.81
CA ALA A 311 7.36 -0.77 4.77
C ALA A 311 7.35 -0.07 3.40
N MET A 312 6.23 0.57 3.03
CA MET A 312 6.08 1.35 1.81
C MET A 312 7.11 2.48 1.72
N LEU A 313 7.27 3.27 2.79
CA LEU A 313 8.23 4.37 2.79
C LEU A 313 9.66 3.86 2.67
N HIS A 314 10.02 2.75 3.32
CA HIS A 314 11.34 2.11 3.15
C HIS A 314 11.57 1.65 1.70
N VAL A 315 10.56 1.06 1.05
CA VAL A 315 10.64 0.68 -0.37
C VAL A 315 10.79 1.92 -1.26
N CYS A 316 9.96 2.95 -1.09
CA CYS A 316 10.05 4.19 -1.87
C CYS A 316 11.40 4.89 -1.71
N SER A 317 11.99 4.85 -0.51
CA SER A 317 13.34 5.34 -0.23
C SER A 317 14.42 4.55 -0.99
N SER A 318 14.14 3.30 -1.35
CA SER A 318 15.11 2.34 -1.89
C SER A 318 15.12 2.22 -3.41
N ILE A 319 14.01 2.53 -4.08
CA ILE A 319 13.86 2.39 -5.53
C ILE A 319 14.13 3.70 -6.27
N SER A 320 14.69 3.62 -7.47
CA SER A 320 15.11 4.82 -8.25
C SER A 320 13.93 5.59 -8.83
N ASN A 321 12.89 4.87 -9.29
CA ASN A 321 11.71 5.39 -9.98
C ASN A 321 10.51 5.61 -9.05
N SER A 322 10.73 5.77 -7.75
CA SER A 322 9.67 6.14 -6.81
C SER A 322 9.13 7.53 -7.14
N GLU A 323 7.84 7.61 -7.32
CA GLU A 323 7.04 8.85 -7.39
C GLU A 323 6.70 9.30 -5.95
N LYS A 324 5.50 9.80 -5.70
CA LYS A 324 5.01 10.13 -4.35
C LYS A 324 4.40 8.89 -3.68
N ALA A 325 4.63 8.70 -2.40
CA ALA A 325 3.99 7.64 -1.63
C ALA A 325 2.62 8.09 -1.09
N GLU A 326 1.65 7.19 -1.12
CA GLU A 326 0.32 7.46 -0.62
C GLU A 326 0.29 7.47 0.92
N ILE A 327 -0.35 8.48 1.49
CA ILE A 327 -0.70 8.52 2.91
C ILE A 327 -2.20 8.67 3.06
N PHE A 328 -2.80 7.80 3.84
CA PHE A 328 -4.20 7.93 4.27
C PHE A 328 -4.22 8.50 5.70
N PRO A 329 -4.36 9.84 5.87
CA PRO A 329 -4.10 10.48 7.17
C PRO A 329 -4.97 9.95 8.31
N ASP A 330 -6.23 9.60 8.03
CA ASP A 330 -7.14 9.09 9.05
C ASP A 330 -6.70 7.71 9.58
N TYR A 331 -6.16 6.85 8.72
CA TYR A 331 -5.63 5.54 9.15
C TYR A 331 -4.32 5.69 9.92
N ILE A 332 -3.45 6.58 9.49
CA ILE A 332 -2.23 6.94 10.22
C ILE A 332 -2.56 7.48 11.60
N ASN A 333 -3.56 8.37 11.70
CA ASN A 333 -4.01 8.91 12.98
C ASN A 333 -4.66 7.86 13.88
N PHE A 334 -5.38 6.89 13.30
CA PHE A 334 -5.90 5.76 14.07
C PHE A 334 -4.75 4.88 14.61
N SER A 335 -3.76 4.60 13.79
CA SER A 335 -2.63 3.74 14.18
C SER A 335 -1.80 4.32 15.32
N LYS A 336 -1.70 5.64 15.43
CA LYS A 336 -1.04 6.32 16.56
C LYS A 336 -1.66 6.00 17.93
N LYS A 337 -2.86 5.40 17.98
CA LYS A 337 -3.46 4.94 19.24
C LYS A 337 -2.71 3.74 19.83
N PHE A 338 -2.07 2.92 18.99
CA PHE A 338 -1.41 1.68 19.44
C PHE A 338 0.04 1.55 18.93
N CYS A 339 0.57 2.52 18.19
CA CYS A 339 1.96 2.47 17.74
C CYS A 339 2.64 3.82 17.70
N GLU A 340 3.97 3.80 17.81
CA GLU A 340 4.85 4.91 17.48
C GLU A 340 5.34 4.72 16.03
N LEU A 341 5.07 5.72 15.20
CA LEU A 341 5.45 5.67 13.79
C LEU A 341 6.94 5.95 13.61
N PRO A 342 7.62 5.25 12.68
CA PRO A 342 9.05 5.44 12.43
C PRO A 342 9.36 6.62 11.50
N PHE A 343 8.41 7.52 11.26
CA PHE A 343 8.58 8.64 10.35
C PHE A 343 7.82 9.88 10.81
N ASP A 344 8.36 11.03 10.44
CA ASP A 344 7.74 12.33 10.56
C ASP A 344 7.41 12.90 9.18
N ILE A 345 6.34 13.69 9.11
CA ILE A 345 5.96 14.41 7.89
C ILE A 345 6.42 15.85 8.03
N VAL A 346 7.38 16.25 7.20
CA VAL A 346 7.94 17.61 7.17
C VAL A 346 8.11 18.04 5.70
N ASP A 347 7.66 19.23 5.38
CA ASP A 347 7.83 19.86 4.06
C ASP A 347 7.47 18.92 2.89
N ASN A 348 6.24 18.37 2.91
CA ASN A 348 5.70 17.50 1.87
C ASN A 348 6.37 16.13 1.72
N LYS A 349 7.19 15.72 2.69
CA LYS A 349 7.96 14.49 2.64
C LYS A 349 7.85 13.72 3.95
N ALA A 350 7.92 12.40 3.86
CA ALA A 350 8.13 11.54 5.02
C ALA A 350 9.63 11.36 5.25
N HIS A 351 10.05 11.61 6.49
CA HIS A 351 11.41 11.41 6.97
C HIS A 351 11.44 10.18 7.85
N ILE A 352 12.04 9.09 7.35
CA ILE A 352 12.12 7.82 8.06
C ILE A 352 13.28 7.89 9.05
N ASN A 353 13.06 7.43 10.29
CA ASN A 353 14.13 7.33 11.26
C ASN A 353 15.11 6.18 10.92
N ASN A 354 16.26 6.14 11.59
CA ASN A 354 17.30 5.13 11.36
C ASN A 354 17.17 3.90 12.29
N SER A 355 16.01 3.65 12.86
CA SER A 355 15.79 2.49 13.72
C SER A 355 15.85 1.18 12.92
N ALA A 356 16.30 0.12 13.59
CA ALA A 356 16.46 -1.19 12.95
C ALA A 356 15.12 -1.77 12.48
N GLY A 357 15.13 -2.49 11.37
CA GLY A 357 13.94 -3.07 10.76
C GLY A 357 13.02 -2.00 10.18
N LEU A 358 11.74 -2.10 10.48
CA LEU A 358 10.73 -1.11 10.11
C LEU A 358 10.78 0.13 10.99
N GLY A 359 11.47 0.07 12.14
CA GLY A 359 11.56 1.17 13.11
C GLY A 359 10.27 1.44 13.88
N ILE A 360 9.23 0.66 13.68
CA ILE A 360 7.94 0.82 14.35
C ILE A 360 7.94 0.21 15.75
N VAL A 361 7.28 0.88 16.70
CA VAL A 361 7.01 0.35 18.04
C VAL A 361 5.52 0.15 18.21
N ILE A 362 5.08 -1.07 18.49
CA ILE A 362 3.65 -1.40 18.67
C ILE A 362 3.37 -1.76 20.12
N HIS A 363 2.36 -1.11 20.71
CA HIS A 363 1.84 -1.38 22.04
C HIS A 363 0.81 -2.51 21.94
N GLU A 364 1.27 -3.75 22.12
CA GLU A 364 0.49 -4.98 21.89
C GLU A 364 -0.77 -5.07 22.76
N ASP A 365 -0.72 -4.56 23.97
CA ASP A 365 -1.85 -4.52 24.90
C ASP A 365 -2.97 -3.59 24.41
N ILE A 366 -2.61 -2.47 23.78
CA ILE A 366 -3.56 -1.54 23.19
C ILE A 366 -4.12 -2.12 21.88
N LEU A 367 -3.26 -2.66 21.02
CA LEU A 367 -3.67 -3.33 19.78
C LEU A 367 -4.66 -4.47 20.09
N SER A 368 -4.39 -5.27 21.12
CA SER A 368 -5.27 -6.37 21.52
C SER A 368 -6.65 -5.88 22.00
N ARG A 369 -6.73 -4.76 22.69
CA ARG A 369 -8.00 -4.14 23.10
C ARG A 369 -8.81 -3.58 21.95
N LEU A 370 -8.16 -3.13 20.88
CA LEU A 370 -8.80 -2.61 19.67
C LEU A 370 -9.20 -3.70 18.68
N SER A 371 -8.81 -4.95 18.95
CA SER A 371 -8.99 -6.05 18.03
C SER A 371 -10.32 -6.79 18.27
N ILE A 372 -11.01 -7.10 17.21
CA ILE A 372 -12.25 -7.90 17.19
C ILE A 372 -11.98 -9.40 17.01
N TYR A 373 -10.76 -9.75 16.66
CA TYR A 373 -10.27 -11.12 16.49
C TYR A 373 -8.79 -11.17 16.76
N SER A 374 -8.35 -12.22 17.42
CA SER A 374 -6.92 -12.53 17.57
C SER A 374 -6.68 -14.03 17.44
N LEU A 375 -5.49 -14.37 16.97
CA LEU A 375 -4.99 -15.74 16.87
C LEU A 375 -3.56 -15.77 17.41
N ASP A 376 -3.23 -16.84 18.11
CA ASP A 376 -1.91 -17.09 18.69
C ASP A 376 -1.51 -18.53 18.35
N GLU A 377 -0.48 -18.69 17.54
CA GLU A 377 0.00 -19.97 17.06
C GLU A 377 1.46 -20.14 17.46
N LYS A 378 1.80 -21.31 17.98
CA LYS A 378 3.19 -21.71 18.24
C LYS A 378 3.66 -22.63 17.11
N SER A 379 4.95 -22.61 16.82
CA SER A 379 5.53 -23.63 15.94
C SER A 379 5.31 -25.01 16.60
N ASN A 380 5.02 -25.98 15.79
CA ASN A 380 5.05 -27.39 16.27
C ASN A 380 6.51 -27.77 16.49
N ASP A 381 6.81 -28.35 17.67
CA ASP A 381 8.11 -28.94 17.99
C ASP A 381 8.49 -30.09 17.06
#